data_bec77ab67145cd249be55f5e4870bc8f
#
_entry.id   bec77ab67145cd249be55f5e4870bc8f
#
_cell.length_a   1.000
_cell.length_b   1.000
_cell.length_c   1.000
_cell.angle_alpha   90.00
_cell.angle_beta   90.00
_cell.angle_gamma   90.00
#
_symmetry.space_group_name_H-M   'P 1'
#
loop_
_entity.id
_entity.type
_entity.pdbx_description
1 polymer ?
#
loop_
_entity_poly.entity_id
_entity_poly.type
_entity_poly.pdbx_seq_one_letter_code
_entity_poly.pdbx_strand_id
1 'polypeptide(L)'
;FIELIQQVGVGETVDMAVRLGLRSYAQEGSFGDGRSIVAAAEDENMGAFTLGPTPVNALELSNVGATVVSDGRWCEPNPVRSVTDKFGQEVFIDRPACEQVVDPQVAAALAQGMASDSKDGTARRAAEASGWEGPVAAKTGTTESHQSSAFIGFTRNFAAATYIFNDGTQTTPLCSAPVRQCPEGNLFGGNEAADTWFQTAKNVPGAESAGLPAAPPIFDRGTRRAALDEVVGLPGPIARAKLESQGFTVTLTTVFGNGAPKDTVLSAVPSDANLGRGSVIT
;
A
#
# COMPACT_ATOMS: atom_id res chain seq x y z
N PHE A 1 9.49 -2.48 -8.38
CA PHE A 1 8.38 -1.52 -8.56
C PHE A 1 8.27 -1.02 -10.00
N ILE A 2 9.39 -0.73 -10.69
CA ILE A 2 9.36 -0.31 -12.10
C ILE A 2 8.64 -1.35 -12.98
N GLU A 3 9.00 -2.62 -12.86
CA GLU A 3 8.32 -3.70 -13.60
C GLU A 3 6.84 -3.83 -13.24
N LEU A 4 6.48 -3.58 -11.98
CA LEU A 4 5.08 -3.62 -11.54
C LEU A 4 4.25 -2.52 -12.18
N ILE A 5 4.71 -1.26 -12.19
CA ILE A 5 3.95 -0.17 -12.80
C ILE A 5 3.87 -0.31 -14.32
N GLN A 6 4.88 -0.91 -14.95
CA GLN A 6 4.85 -1.25 -16.38
C GLN A 6 3.79 -2.32 -16.70
N GLN A 7 3.57 -3.28 -15.80
CA GLN A 7 2.55 -4.33 -15.97
C GLN A 7 1.14 -3.83 -15.64
N VAL A 8 0.99 -3.06 -14.58
CA VAL A 8 -0.31 -2.54 -14.11
C VAL A 8 -0.78 -1.36 -14.96
N GLY A 9 0.14 -0.50 -15.35
CA GLY A 9 -0.15 0.78 -16.01
C GLY A 9 -0.22 1.95 -15.02
N VAL A 10 0.15 3.13 -15.52
CA VAL A 10 0.16 4.37 -14.71
C VAL A 10 -1.27 4.77 -14.34
N GLY A 11 -2.20 4.76 -15.29
CA GLY A 11 -3.60 5.15 -15.06
C GLY A 11 -4.24 4.35 -13.93
N GLU A 12 -4.21 3.01 -14.01
CA GLU A 12 -4.77 2.12 -12.98
C GLU A 12 -4.12 2.35 -11.60
N THR A 13 -2.82 2.69 -11.59
CA THR A 13 -2.09 2.96 -10.35
C THR A 13 -2.54 4.28 -9.71
N VAL A 14 -2.71 5.33 -10.50
CA VAL A 14 -3.19 6.64 -10.04
C VAL A 14 -4.65 6.57 -9.60
N ASP A 15 -5.50 5.90 -10.37
CA ASP A 15 -6.90 5.67 -10.01
C ASP A 15 -7.04 4.92 -8.67
N MET A 16 -6.19 3.92 -8.44
CA MET A 16 -6.18 3.22 -7.16
C MET A 16 -5.76 4.15 -6.02
N ALA A 17 -4.79 5.03 -6.22
CA ALA A 17 -4.38 6.02 -5.22
C ALA A 17 -5.54 6.98 -4.87
N VAL A 18 -6.28 7.46 -5.87
CA VAL A 18 -7.51 8.26 -5.67
C VAL A 18 -8.55 7.48 -4.87
N ARG A 19 -8.85 6.24 -5.27
CA ARG A 19 -9.83 5.39 -4.60
C ARG A 19 -9.47 5.14 -3.14
N LEU A 20 -8.20 4.90 -2.84
CA LEU A 20 -7.71 4.68 -1.49
C LEU A 20 -7.81 5.91 -0.59
N GLY A 21 -7.83 7.13 -1.15
CA GLY A 21 -8.03 8.34 -0.34
C GLY A 21 -7.39 9.63 -0.84
N LEU A 22 -6.53 9.59 -1.88
CA LEU A 22 -5.92 10.80 -2.46
C LEU A 22 -6.90 11.49 -3.41
N ARG A 23 -8.06 11.87 -2.90
CA ARG A 23 -9.20 12.37 -3.70
C ARG A 23 -8.90 13.69 -4.41
N SER A 24 -8.02 14.52 -3.84
CA SER A 24 -7.59 15.77 -4.47
C SER A 24 -6.82 15.56 -5.78
N TYR A 25 -6.26 14.37 -6.01
CA TYR A 25 -5.55 14.05 -7.26
C TYR A 25 -6.44 14.10 -8.50
N ALA A 26 -7.74 13.86 -8.34
CA ALA A 26 -8.72 13.97 -9.43
C ALA A 26 -9.25 15.40 -9.64
N GLN A 27 -8.90 16.36 -8.78
CA GLN A 27 -9.38 17.74 -8.89
C GLN A 27 -8.58 18.52 -9.96
N GLU A 28 -9.28 19.30 -10.78
CA GLU A 28 -8.63 20.25 -11.68
C GLU A 28 -7.77 21.24 -10.89
N GLY A 29 -6.60 21.57 -11.43
CA GLY A 29 -5.65 22.45 -10.77
C GLY A 29 -4.80 21.80 -9.68
N SER A 30 -4.95 20.48 -9.42
CA SER A 30 -4.07 19.78 -8.47
C SER A 30 -2.66 19.57 -9.01
N PHE A 31 -2.45 19.61 -10.32
CA PHE A 31 -1.14 19.67 -10.96
C PHE A 31 -0.77 21.11 -11.35
N GLY A 32 0.51 21.45 -11.32
CA GLY A 32 0.99 22.83 -11.44
C GLY A 32 0.67 23.57 -12.74
N ASP A 33 0.19 22.85 -13.78
CA ASP A 33 -0.19 23.42 -15.09
C ASP A 33 -1.71 23.59 -15.28
N GLY A 34 -2.49 23.33 -14.22
CA GLY A 34 -3.95 23.45 -14.23
C GLY A 34 -4.70 22.13 -14.47
N ARG A 35 -4.02 21.07 -14.92
CA ARG A 35 -4.60 19.73 -15.00
C ARG A 35 -4.80 19.12 -13.61
N SER A 36 -5.55 18.03 -13.54
CA SER A 36 -5.50 17.14 -12.38
C SER A 36 -4.21 16.31 -12.38
N ILE A 37 -3.77 15.84 -11.20
CA ILE A 37 -2.64 14.92 -11.10
C ILE A 37 -2.94 13.62 -11.85
N VAL A 38 -4.18 13.15 -11.84
CA VAL A 38 -4.61 11.97 -12.62
C VAL A 38 -4.35 12.22 -14.10
N ALA A 39 -4.89 13.29 -14.68
CA ALA A 39 -4.72 13.59 -16.09
C ALA A 39 -3.24 13.78 -16.48
N ALA A 40 -2.48 14.50 -15.67
CA ALA A 40 -1.05 14.71 -15.94
C ALA A 40 -0.26 13.39 -15.91
N ALA A 41 -0.53 12.53 -14.93
CA ALA A 41 0.16 11.26 -14.79
C ALA A 41 -0.14 10.31 -15.96
N GLU A 42 -1.38 10.27 -16.43
CA GLU A 42 -1.81 9.47 -17.59
C GLU A 42 -1.22 10.01 -18.89
N ASP A 43 -1.41 11.30 -19.18
CA ASP A 43 -0.94 11.94 -20.41
C ASP A 43 0.58 11.81 -20.61
N GLU A 44 1.34 11.95 -19.53
CA GLU A 44 2.79 11.88 -19.55
C GLU A 44 3.32 10.46 -19.33
N ASN A 45 2.44 9.48 -19.14
CA ASN A 45 2.80 8.12 -18.76
C ASN A 45 3.84 8.09 -17.62
N MET A 46 3.53 8.77 -16.52
CA MET A 46 4.44 9.11 -15.43
C MET A 46 4.85 7.86 -14.62
N GLY A 47 5.73 7.06 -15.16
CA GLY A 47 6.26 5.87 -14.47
C GLY A 47 6.92 6.17 -13.11
N ALA A 48 7.42 7.40 -12.94
CA ALA A 48 7.94 7.89 -11.67
C ALA A 48 6.88 7.97 -10.56
N PHE A 49 5.58 7.89 -10.88
CA PHE A 49 4.49 7.87 -9.89
C PHE A 49 4.69 6.79 -8.82
N THR A 50 5.34 5.68 -9.18
CA THR A 50 5.72 4.61 -8.23
C THR A 50 6.64 5.09 -7.09
N LEU A 51 7.32 6.24 -7.26
CA LEU A 51 8.20 6.85 -6.26
C LEU A 51 7.54 8.02 -5.51
N GLY A 52 6.30 8.40 -5.91
CA GLY A 52 5.53 9.47 -5.28
C GLY A 52 6.09 10.88 -5.49
N PRO A 53 6.33 11.33 -6.75
CA PRO A 53 6.85 12.66 -7.03
C PRO A 53 5.80 13.76 -6.88
N THR A 54 4.53 13.39 -6.77
CA THR A 54 3.41 14.31 -6.70
C THR A 54 3.15 14.79 -5.28
N PRO A 55 2.74 16.06 -5.08
CA PRO A 55 2.43 16.57 -3.76
C PRO A 55 1.21 15.85 -3.16
N VAL A 56 1.22 15.64 -1.85
CA VAL A 56 0.12 15.01 -1.11
C VAL A 56 -0.10 15.73 0.21
N ASN A 57 -1.35 15.84 0.65
CA ASN A 57 -1.64 16.41 1.97
C ASN A 57 -1.69 15.31 3.06
N ALA A 58 -1.37 15.69 4.29
CA ALA A 58 -1.27 14.75 5.41
C ALA A 58 -2.61 14.08 5.75
N LEU A 59 -3.73 14.79 5.60
CA LEU A 59 -5.05 14.24 5.91
C LEU A 59 -5.42 13.12 4.94
N GLU A 60 -5.28 13.36 3.64
CA GLU A 60 -5.58 12.34 2.63
C GLU A 60 -4.64 11.14 2.72
N LEU A 61 -3.34 11.37 2.96
CA LEU A 61 -2.41 10.26 3.16
C LEU A 61 -2.76 9.45 4.42
N SER A 62 -3.16 10.11 5.50
CA SER A 62 -3.65 9.42 6.71
C SER A 62 -4.92 8.60 6.41
N ASN A 63 -5.80 9.14 5.56
CA ASN A 63 -7.02 8.45 5.13
C ASN A 63 -6.72 7.21 4.27
N VAL A 64 -5.67 7.24 3.43
CA VAL A 64 -5.18 6.04 2.74
C VAL A 64 -4.84 4.93 3.74
N GLY A 65 -4.10 5.25 4.80
CA GLY A 65 -3.80 4.30 5.87
C GLY A 65 -5.06 3.79 6.57
N ALA A 66 -5.99 4.69 6.88
CA ALA A 66 -7.28 4.33 7.48
C ALA A 66 -8.10 3.41 6.57
N THR A 67 -8.14 3.67 5.26
CA THR A 67 -8.82 2.81 4.28
C THR A 67 -8.25 1.40 4.28
N VAL A 68 -6.92 1.28 4.29
CA VAL A 68 -6.25 -0.03 4.29
C VAL A 68 -6.59 -0.84 5.54
N VAL A 69 -6.56 -0.25 6.73
CA VAL A 69 -6.86 -0.99 7.97
C VAL A 69 -8.36 -1.13 8.28
N SER A 70 -9.21 -0.44 7.51
CA SER A 70 -10.68 -0.57 7.55
C SER A 70 -11.20 -1.59 6.54
N ASP A 71 -10.42 -2.64 6.28
CA ASP A 71 -10.76 -3.72 5.35
C ASP A 71 -11.02 -3.20 3.91
N GLY A 72 -10.27 -2.19 3.49
CA GLY A 72 -10.37 -1.58 2.17
C GLY A 72 -11.59 -0.67 1.95
N ARG A 73 -12.18 -0.17 3.04
CA ARG A 73 -13.33 0.75 3.00
C ARG A 73 -12.86 2.18 3.21
N TRP A 74 -13.02 2.99 2.17
CA TRP A 74 -12.80 4.41 2.28
C TRP A 74 -14.03 5.12 2.88
N CYS A 75 -13.79 6.00 3.85
CA CYS A 75 -14.80 6.88 4.41
C CYS A 75 -14.29 8.31 4.33
N GLU A 76 -15.18 9.24 4.00
CA GLU A 76 -14.83 10.65 4.00
C GLU A 76 -14.41 11.10 5.40
N PRO A 77 -13.25 11.76 5.56
CA PRO A 77 -12.81 12.28 6.84
C PRO A 77 -13.79 13.31 7.39
N ASN A 78 -14.31 13.08 8.57
CA ASN A 78 -15.26 13.96 9.21
C ASN A 78 -14.87 14.24 10.68
N PRO A 79 -14.54 15.48 11.05
CA PRO A 79 -14.15 15.82 12.42
C PRO A 79 -15.34 15.94 13.38
N VAL A 80 -16.58 15.95 12.87
CA VAL A 80 -17.77 16.12 13.69
C VAL A 80 -18.28 14.76 14.15
N ARG A 81 -18.23 14.49 15.44
CA ARG A 81 -18.74 13.26 16.03
C ARG A 81 -20.25 13.28 16.26
N SER A 82 -20.75 14.35 16.88
CA SER A 82 -22.16 14.55 17.14
C SER A 82 -22.46 16.06 17.22
N VAL A 83 -23.69 16.41 16.95
CA VAL A 83 -24.21 17.76 17.13
C VAL A 83 -25.41 17.67 18.08
N THR A 84 -25.47 18.58 19.04
CA THR A 84 -26.63 18.71 19.93
C THR A 84 -27.28 20.08 19.73
N ASP A 85 -28.61 20.12 19.86
CA ASP A 85 -29.36 21.36 19.85
C ASP A 85 -29.20 22.15 21.18
N LYS A 86 -29.82 23.31 21.25
CA LYS A 86 -29.82 24.15 22.47
C LYS A 86 -30.46 23.50 23.72
N PHE A 87 -31.15 22.41 23.55
CA PHE A 87 -31.78 21.66 24.64
C PHE A 87 -30.98 20.39 25.00
N GLY A 88 -29.81 20.18 24.36
CA GLY A 88 -28.96 19.02 24.60
C GLY A 88 -29.41 17.75 23.87
N GLN A 89 -30.36 17.85 22.94
CA GLN A 89 -30.83 16.70 22.15
C GLN A 89 -29.92 16.50 20.95
N GLU A 90 -29.59 15.25 20.64
CA GLU A 90 -28.74 14.91 19.49
C GLU A 90 -29.46 15.21 18.17
N VAL A 91 -28.82 15.95 17.30
CA VAL A 91 -29.32 16.29 15.95
C VAL A 91 -28.72 15.27 14.97
N PHE A 92 -29.57 14.65 14.17
CA PHE A 92 -29.14 13.74 13.12
C PHE A 92 -28.26 14.50 12.10
N ILE A 93 -27.09 13.91 11.80
CA ILE A 93 -26.17 14.37 10.77
C ILE A 93 -26.17 13.29 9.68
N ASP A 94 -26.59 13.67 8.48
CA ASP A 94 -26.43 12.81 7.31
C ASP A 94 -24.94 12.69 6.96
N ARG A 95 -24.47 11.47 6.79
CA ARG A 95 -23.08 11.16 6.43
C ARG A 95 -23.06 10.27 5.21
N PRO A 96 -22.20 10.58 4.22
CA PRO A 96 -22.02 9.69 3.09
C PRO A 96 -21.65 8.27 3.56
N ALA A 97 -22.18 7.27 2.89
CA ALA A 97 -21.80 5.88 3.14
C ALA A 97 -20.33 5.66 2.72
N CYS A 98 -19.63 4.84 3.51
CA CYS A 98 -18.27 4.45 3.13
C CYS A 98 -18.27 3.57 1.88
N GLU A 99 -17.28 3.73 1.03
CA GLU A 99 -17.08 3.00 -0.22
C GLU A 99 -16.16 1.79 -0.03
N GLN A 100 -16.52 0.61 -0.55
CA GLN A 100 -15.59 -0.52 -0.65
C GLN A 100 -14.71 -0.29 -1.88
N VAL A 101 -13.46 0.09 -1.69
CA VAL A 101 -12.58 0.51 -2.78
C VAL A 101 -11.51 -0.52 -3.15
N VAL A 102 -11.21 -1.43 -2.25
CA VAL A 102 -10.30 -2.56 -2.49
C VAL A 102 -10.81 -3.79 -1.73
N ASP A 103 -10.51 -4.97 -2.25
CA ASP A 103 -10.87 -6.23 -1.58
C ASP A 103 -10.30 -6.28 -0.15
N PRO A 104 -11.11 -6.67 0.87
CA PRO A 104 -10.66 -6.74 2.26
C PRO A 104 -9.40 -7.57 2.48
N GLN A 105 -9.25 -8.67 1.76
CA GLN A 105 -8.10 -9.56 1.90
C GLN A 105 -6.82 -8.93 1.32
N VAL A 106 -6.96 -8.18 0.21
CA VAL A 106 -5.86 -7.42 -0.40
C VAL A 106 -5.43 -6.29 0.53
N ALA A 107 -6.38 -5.55 1.10
CA ALA A 107 -6.10 -4.49 2.06
C ALA A 107 -5.37 -5.02 3.30
N ALA A 108 -5.83 -6.15 3.85
CA ALA A 108 -5.18 -6.81 4.98
C ALA A 108 -3.77 -7.29 4.63
N ALA A 109 -3.57 -7.87 3.43
CA ALA A 109 -2.25 -8.31 2.96
C ALA A 109 -1.28 -7.12 2.81
N LEU A 110 -1.75 -6.00 2.28
CA LEU A 110 -0.96 -4.77 2.19
C LEU A 110 -0.55 -4.27 3.58
N ALA A 111 -1.47 -4.21 4.54
CA ALA A 111 -1.17 -3.80 5.91
C ALA A 111 -0.11 -4.71 6.55
N GLN A 112 -0.22 -6.03 6.38
CA GLN A 112 0.76 -6.99 6.90
C GLN A 112 2.13 -6.84 6.21
N GLY A 113 2.17 -6.65 4.89
CA GLY A 113 3.41 -6.40 4.15
C GLY A 113 4.14 -5.14 4.61
N MET A 114 3.39 -4.10 5.00
CA MET A 114 3.95 -2.85 5.52
C MET A 114 4.35 -2.92 6.99
N ALA A 115 4.00 -3.98 7.72
CA ALA A 115 4.32 -4.13 9.14
C ALA A 115 5.82 -4.33 9.42
N SER A 116 6.61 -4.70 8.41
CA SER A 116 8.04 -4.92 8.54
C SER A 116 8.83 -3.61 8.73
N ASP A 117 8.30 -2.46 8.29
CA ASP A 117 9.06 -1.19 8.30
C ASP A 117 9.47 -0.76 9.72
N SER A 118 8.61 -0.98 10.72
CA SER A 118 8.90 -0.67 12.12
C SER A 118 9.81 -1.68 12.83
N LYS A 119 9.99 -2.89 12.26
CA LYS A 119 10.78 -3.98 12.85
C LYS A 119 12.16 -4.12 12.22
N ASP A 120 12.18 -4.18 10.91
CA ASP A 120 13.38 -4.50 10.12
C ASP A 120 13.67 -3.42 9.06
N GLY A 121 12.77 -2.42 8.92
CA GLY A 121 12.86 -1.38 7.91
C GLY A 121 13.41 -0.06 8.43
N THR A 122 13.10 0.98 7.69
CA THR A 122 13.66 2.33 7.89
C THR A 122 13.12 3.05 9.13
N ALA A 123 11.96 2.64 9.65
CA ALA A 123 11.37 3.20 10.87
C ALA A 123 11.76 2.45 12.16
N ARG A 124 12.54 1.36 12.08
CA ARG A 124 12.92 0.54 13.25
C ARG A 124 13.49 1.36 14.39
N ARG A 125 14.46 2.22 14.11
CA ARG A 125 15.09 3.06 15.12
C ARG A 125 14.08 3.93 15.90
N ALA A 126 13.14 4.56 15.19
CA ALA A 126 12.13 5.41 15.78
C ALA A 126 11.13 4.60 16.62
N ALA A 127 10.73 3.42 16.16
CA ALA A 127 9.87 2.52 16.91
C ALA A 127 10.53 2.07 18.22
N GLU A 128 11.78 1.58 18.15
CA GLU A 128 12.57 1.17 19.32
C GLU A 128 12.78 2.33 20.32
N ALA A 129 13.17 3.51 19.84
CA ALA A 129 13.42 4.67 20.67
C ALA A 129 12.15 5.16 21.40
N SER A 130 10.98 4.98 20.81
CA SER A 130 9.69 5.30 21.44
C SER A 130 9.19 4.22 22.39
N GLY A 131 9.80 3.03 22.37
CA GLY A 131 9.31 1.85 23.05
C GLY A 131 7.98 1.32 22.48
N TRP A 132 7.76 1.45 21.18
CA TRP A 132 6.58 0.91 20.49
C TRP A 132 6.71 -0.61 20.34
N GLU A 133 5.74 -1.36 20.85
CA GLU A 133 5.76 -2.83 20.84
C GLU A 133 4.68 -3.44 19.94
N GLY A 134 3.60 -2.69 19.67
CA GLY A 134 2.47 -3.17 18.88
C GLY A 134 2.77 -3.30 17.36
N PRO A 135 2.01 -4.12 16.64
CA PRO A 135 2.11 -4.16 15.19
C PRO A 135 1.57 -2.86 14.59
N VAL A 136 2.33 -2.28 13.67
CA VAL A 136 1.97 -1.08 12.92
C VAL A 136 2.38 -1.25 11.47
N ALA A 137 1.48 -0.94 10.55
CA ALA A 137 1.83 -0.81 9.14
C ALA A 137 2.39 0.59 8.90
N ALA A 138 3.53 0.69 8.24
CA ALA A 138 4.22 1.95 8.10
C ALA A 138 5.02 2.07 6.80
N LYS A 139 5.28 3.33 6.40
CA LYS A 139 6.18 3.67 5.31
C LYS A 139 6.84 5.02 5.53
N THR A 140 8.13 5.06 5.34
CA THR A 140 8.91 6.30 5.31
C THR A 140 8.97 6.88 3.91
N GLY A 141 9.12 8.20 3.80
CA GLY A 141 9.40 8.92 2.57
C GLY A 141 10.51 9.96 2.79
N THR A 142 11.39 10.09 1.82
CA THR A 142 12.43 11.12 1.80
C THR A 142 12.59 11.57 0.35
N THR A 143 12.43 12.87 0.10
CA THR A 143 12.60 13.40 -1.26
C THR A 143 14.07 13.53 -1.62
N GLU A 144 14.33 13.66 -2.93
CA GLU A 144 15.64 13.97 -3.44
C GLU A 144 16.21 15.23 -2.76
N SER A 145 17.51 15.21 -2.49
CA SER A 145 18.20 16.30 -1.79
C SER A 145 17.63 16.63 -0.40
N HIS A 146 16.86 15.72 0.21
CA HIS A 146 16.30 15.87 1.57
C HIS A 146 15.47 17.14 1.76
N GLN A 147 14.67 17.51 0.77
CA GLN A 147 13.83 18.70 0.81
C GLN A 147 12.55 18.51 1.62
N SER A 148 12.09 17.28 1.72
CA SER A 148 11.02 16.89 2.62
C SER A 148 11.22 15.48 3.15
N SER A 149 10.64 15.22 4.28
CA SER A 149 10.68 13.97 5.01
C SER A 149 9.29 13.62 5.49
N ALA A 150 8.86 12.39 5.30
CA ALA A 150 7.51 11.97 5.61
C ALA A 150 7.50 10.59 6.27
N PHE A 151 6.46 10.36 7.04
CA PHE A 151 6.13 9.06 7.59
C PHE A 151 4.62 8.88 7.65
N ILE A 152 4.14 7.74 7.22
CA ILE A 152 2.78 7.29 7.49
C ILE A 152 2.84 6.03 8.33
N GLY A 153 2.01 5.98 9.36
CA GLY A 153 1.81 4.78 10.18
C GLY A 153 0.33 4.59 10.49
N PHE A 154 -0.10 3.35 10.58
CA PHE A 154 -1.49 3.05 10.87
C PHE A 154 -1.68 1.69 11.53
N THR A 155 -2.65 1.65 12.43
CA THR A 155 -3.18 0.48 13.11
C THR A 155 -4.69 0.45 12.92
N ARG A 156 -5.41 -0.56 13.42
CA ARG A 156 -6.88 -0.60 13.29
C ARG A 156 -7.61 0.60 13.90
N ASN A 157 -7.01 1.29 14.87
CA ASN A 157 -7.67 2.38 15.59
C ASN A 157 -7.06 3.75 15.34
N PHE A 158 -5.94 3.81 14.62
CA PHE A 158 -5.22 5.06 14.43
C PHE A 158 -4.47 5.05 13.10
N ALA A 159 -4.65 6.13 12.34
CA ALA A 159 -3.88 6.38 11.13
C ALA A 159 -3.45 7.85 11.11
N ALA A 160 -2.18 8.09 10.87
CA ALA A 160 -1.64 9.44 10.77
C ALA A 160 -0.48 9.51 9.79
N ALA A 161 -0.28 10.68 9.20
CA ALA A 161 0.89 11.00 8.41
C ALA A 161 1.60 12.21 9.01
N THR A 162 2.91 12.16 9.02
CA THR A 162 3.78 13.24 9.51
C THR A 162 4.65 13.73 8.36
N TYR A 163 4.70 15.04 8.16
CA TYR A 163 5.53 15.70 7.18
C TYR A 163 6.43 16.73 7.81
N ILE A 164 7.66 16.81 7.33
CA ILE A 164 8.60 17.87 7.62
C ILE A 164 9.07 18.42 6.29
N PHE A 165 8.84 19.70 6.06
CA PHE A 165 9.20 20.39 4.82
C PHE A 165 9.43 21.87 5.09
N ASN A 166 10.09 22.56 4.15
CA ASN A 166 10.19 24.01 4.16
C ASN A 166 9.01 24.60 3.40
N ASP A 167 8.33 25.57 4.00
CA ASP A 167 7.17 26.28 3.41
C ASP A 167 7.57 27.48 2.54
N GLY A 168 8.87 27.66 2.29
CA GLY A 168 9.40 28.72 1.45
C GLY A 168 9.11 28.53 -0.05
N THR A 169 9.28 29.59 -0.81
CA THR A 169 9.10 29.59 -2.27
C THR A 169 10.18 28.82 -3.02
N GLN A 170 11.24 28.42 -2.34
CA GLN A 170 12.31 27.60 -2.87
C GLN A 170 12.49 26.34 -2.03
N THR A 171 12.56 25.22 -2.69
CA THR A 171 12.86 23.94 -2.06
C THR A 171 14.35 23.88 -1.72
N THR A 172 14.65 23.78 -0.43
CA THR A 172 16.02 23.63 0.08
C THR A 172 16.11 22.41 0.97
N PRO A 173 17.31 21.78 1.10
CA PRO A 173 17.51 20.70 2.04
C PRO A 173 17.09 21.11 3.47
N LEU A 174 16.40 20.22 4.19
CA LEU A 174 15.83 20.51 5.51
C LEU A 174 16.89 20.82 6.57
N CYS A 175 18.09 20.30 6.41
CA CYS A 175 19.21 20.46 7.33
C CYS A 175 20.26 21.46 6.87
N SER A 176 19.93 22.33 5.91
CA SER A 176 20.84 23.42 5.51
C SER A 176 20.96 24.48 6.60
N ALA A 177 22.19 24.90 6.87
CA ALA A 177 22.47 25.98 7.85
C ALA A 177 21.75 27.29 7.46
N PRO A 178 21.39 28.15 8.42
CA PRO A 178 21.64 28.06 9.86
C PRO A 178 20.43 27.61 10.68
N VAL A 179 19.31 27.25 10.03
CA VAL A 179 17.99 27.19 10.68
C VAL A 179 17.79 25.92 11.47
N ARG A 180 18.38 24.81 11.07
CA ARG A 180 18.21 23.55 11.76
C ARG A 180 19.51 22.77 11.85
N GLN A 181 19.82 22.32 13.05
CA GLN A 181 20.91 21.41 13.28
C GLN A 181 20.41 19.97 13.26
N CYS A 182 20.84 19.22 12.28
CA CYS A 182 20.61 17.79 12.21
C CYS A 182 21.90 17.07 12.63
N PRO A 183 21.90 16.30 13.71
CA PRO A 183 23.11 15.64 14.22
C PRO A 183 23.83 14.78 13.17
N GLU A 184 23.07 14.21 12.23
CA GLU A 184 23.55 13.31 11.19
C GLU A 184 23.55 13.96 9.80
N GLY A 185 23.42 15.27 9.69
CA GLY A 185 23.54 16.02 8.46
C GLY A 185 22.27 16.16 7.64
N ASN A 186 21.32 15.23 7.66
CA ASN A 186 20.08 15.27 6.88
C ASN A 186 18.90 14.65 7.62
N LEU A 187 17.67 15.06 7.24
CA LEU A 187 16.43 14.48 7.72
C LEU A 187 15.93 13.39 6.78
N PHE A 188 15.74 12.20 7.32
CA PHE A 188 15.12 11.07 6.64
C PHE A 188 13.75 10.80 7.24
N GLY A 189 12.84 10.21 6.47
CA GLY A 189 11.50 9.84 6.95
C GLY A 189 11.49 8.91 8.15
N GLY A 190 12.54 8.07 8.30
CA GLY A 190 12.74 7.19 9.45
C GLY A 190 13.29 7.88 10.71
N ASN A 191 13.62 9.17 10.64
CA ASN A 191 14.08 9.98 11.76
C ASN A 191 12.92 10.79 12.36
N GLU A 192 13.01 12.13 12.39
CA GLU A 192 12.06 12.97 13.10
C GLU A 192 10.61 12.81 12.67
N ALA A 193 10.35 12.50 11.38
CA ALA A 193 8.98 12.25 10.92
C ALA A 193 8.41 10.99 11.59
N ALA A 194 9.18 9.91 11.63
CA ALA A 194 8.78 8.68 12.32
C ALA A 194 8.77 8.86 13.85
N ASP A 195 9.79 9.50 14.42
CA ASP A 195 9.84 9.79 15.85
C ASP A 195 8.60 10.57 16.32
N THR A 196 8.20 11.60 15.57
CA THR A 196 7.01 12.41 15.85
C THR A 196 5.74 11.55 15.79
N TRP A 197 5.63 10.69 14.79
CA TRP A 197 4.49 9.79 14.67
C TRP A 197 4.38 8.85 15.86
N PHE A 198 5.45 8.11 16.19
CA PHE A 198 5.42 7.14 17.28
C PHE A 198 5.14 7.79 18.62
N GLN A 199 5.76 8.92 18.93
CA GLN A 199 5.50 9.64 20.17
C GLN A 199 4.07 10.16 20.25
N THR A 200 3.50 10.63 19.14
CA THR A 200 2.09 11.05 19.08
C THR A 200 1.17 9.84 19.28
N ALA A 201 1.39 8.77 18.54
CA ALA A 201 0.56 7.57 18.58
C ALA A 201 0.53 6.90 19.97
N LYS A 202 1.64 6.91 20.72
CA LYS A 202 1.67 6.38 22.11
C LYS A 202 0.74 7.13 23.07
N ASN A 203 0.40 8.37 22.76
CA ASN A 203 -0.53 9.17 23.55
C ASN A 203 -2.00 9.01 23.09
N VAL A 204 -2.25 8.24 22.03
CA VAL A 204 -3.60 7.94 21.55
C VAL A 204 -4.08 6.63 22.16
N PRO A 205 -5.15 6.65 22.98
CA PRO A 205 -5.65 5.43 23.62
C PRO A 205 -5.98 4.32 22.62
N GLY A 206 -5.40 3.15 22.82
CA GLY A 206 -5.65 1.97 21.99
C GLY A 206 -4.92 1.93 20.64
N ALA A 207 -4.14 2.95 20.27
CA ALA A 207 -3.41 2.94 18.99
C ALA A 207 -2.43 1.77 18.91
N GLU A 208 -1.63 1.55 19.94
CA GLU A 208 -0.61 0.49 19.97
C GLU A 208 -1.21 -0.92 20.07
N SER A 209 -2.27 -1.08 20.86
CA SER A 209 -2.90 -2.39 21.10
C SER A 209 -3.87 -2.86 20.02
N ALA A 210 -4.23 -2.01 19.07
CA ALA A 210 -5.27 -2.30 18.09
C ALA A 210 -4.90 -3.41 17.09
N GLY A 211 -3.62 -3.64 16.85
CA GLY A 211 -3.14 -4.61 15.87
C GLY A 211 -3.39 -4.21 14.42
N LEU A 212 -3.25 -5.19 13.53
CA LEU A 212 -3.49 -5.07 12.09
C LEU A 212 -4.51 -6.12 11.63
N PRO A 213 -5.22 -5.90 10.50
CA PRO A 213 -6.06 -6.90 9.88
C PRO A 213 -5.26 -8.17 9.57
N ALA A 214 -5.85 -9.34 9.82
CA ALA A 214 -5.24 -10.61 9.47
C ALA A 214 -5.36 -10.86 7.97
N ALA A 215 -4.24 -11.12 7.31
CA ALA A 215 -4.21 -11.50 5.90
C ALA A 215 -4.33 -13.02 5.74
N PRO A 216 -5.01 -13.52 4.70
CA PRO A 216 -5.00 -14.93 4.37
C PRO A 216 -3.58 -15.40 4.01
N PRO A 217 -3.18 -16.62 4.42
CA PRO A 217 -1.82 -17.15 4.19
C PRO A 217 -1.40 -17.23 2.71
N ILE A 218 -2.35 -17.18 1.79
CA ILE A 218 -2.07 -17.19 0.35
C ILE A 218 -1.26 -15.96 -0.09
N PHE A 219 -1.41 -14.82 0.61
CA PHE A 219 -0.65 -13.59 0.31
C PHE A 219 0.79 -13.64 0.84
N ASP A 220 1.04 -14.43 1.91
CA ASP A 220 2.39 -14.58 2.47
C ASP A 220 3.32 -15.40 1.57
N ARG A 221 2.75 -16.34 0.84
CA ARG A 221 3.52 -17.33 0.09
C ARG A 221 3.59 -17.05 -1.40
N GLY A 222 2.75 -16.14 -1.90
CA GLY A 222 2.54 -15.95 -3.33
C GLY A 222 2.04 -17.24 -4.01
N THR A 223 1.83 -17.16 -5.30
CA THR A 223 1.64 -18.37 -6.12
C THR A 223 3.03 -18.93 -6.45
N ARG A 224 3.41 -20.03 -5.83
CA ARG A 224 4.74 -20.60 -6.02
C ARG A 224 4.93 -21.03 -7.47
N ARG A 225 5.96 -20.50 -8.13
CA ARG A 225 6.54 -21.02 -9.38
C ARG A 225 6.84 -22.51 -9.29
N ALA A 226 7.15 -23.03 -8.09
CA ALA A 226 7.39 -24.42 -7.79
C ALA A 226 6.21 -25.37 -8.08
N ALA A 227 4.97 -24.88 -8.11
CA ALA A 227 3.81 -25.74 -8.37
C ALA A 227 3.74 -26.25 -9.82
N LEU A 228 4.21 -25.44 -10.79
CA LEU A 228 4.19 -25.84 -12.19
C LEU A 228 5.31 -26.81 -12.55
N ASP A 229 6.50 -26.60 -12.01
CA ASP A 229 7.62 -27.52 -12.20
C ASP A 229 7.36 -28.89 -11.54
N GLU A 230 6.61 -28.88 -10.43
CA GLU A 230 6.22 -30.10 -9.71
C GLU A 230 5.16 -30.98 -10.42
N VAL A 231 4.50 -30.48 -11.48
CA VAL A 231 3.50 -31.24 -12.22
C VAL A 231 4.07 -31.83 -13.51
N VAL A 232 5.22 -31.38 -13.97
CA VAL A 232 5.91 -31.96 -15.11
C VAL A 232 6.33 -33.39 -14.75
N GLY A 233 6.04 -34.33 -15.61
CA GLY A 233 6.29 -35.74 -15.36
C GLY A 233 5.16 -36.49 -14.63
N LEU A 234 4.15 -35.78 -14.10
CA LEU A 234 2.98 -36.42 -13.50
C LEU A 234 1.94 -36.83 -14.57
N PRO A 235 1.10 -37.86 -14.27
CA PRO A 235 -0.08 -38.13 -15.08
C PRO A 235 -1.02 -36.91 -15.15
N GLY A 236 -1.55 -36.57 -16.32
CA GLY A 236 -2.38 -35.41 -16.58
C GLY A 236 -3.53 -35.20 -15.58
N PRO A 237 -4.33 -36.23 -15.22
CA PRO A 237 -5.39 -36.07 -14.22
C PRO A 237 -4.88 -35.71 -12.83
N ILE A 238 -3.73 -36.23 -12.42
CA ILE A 238 -3.10 -35.90 -11.12
C ILE A 238 -2.55 -34.49 -11.12
N ALA A 239 -1.89 -34.09 -12.19
CA ALA A 239 -1.40 -32.72 -12.38
C ALA A 239 -2.55 -31.70 -12.34
N ARG A 240 -3.65 -32.01 -13.06
CA ARG A 240 -4.87 -31.17 -13.04
C ARG A 240 -5.41 -31.03 -11.62
N ALA A 241 -5.67 -32.11 -10.92
CA ALA A 241 -6.23 -32.06 -9.56
C ALA A 241 -5.33 -31.28 -8.60
N LYS A 242 -3.99 -31.41 -8.73
CA LYS A 242 -3.01 -30.69 -7.92
C LYS A 242 -3.08 -29.17 -8.18
N LEU A 243 -3.14 -28.74 -9.43
CA LEU A 243 -3.21 -27.34 -9.80
C LEU A 243 -4.58 -26.72 -9.48
N GLU A 244 -5.67 -27.44 -9.73
CA GLU A 244 -7.03 -26.98 -9.38
C GLU A 244 -7.20 -26.81 -7.85
N SER A 245 -6.60 -27.67 -7.04
CA SER A 245 -6.60 -27.53 -5.58
C SER A 245 -5.85 -26.28 -5.09
N GLN A 246 -4.96 -25.74 -5.92
CA GLN A 246 -4.24 -24.50 -5.68
C GLN A 246 -4.98 -23.27 -6.23
N GLY A 247 -6.13 -23.47 -6.87
CA GLY A 247 -7.00 -22.42 -7.36
C GLY A 247 -6.75 -21.99 -8.81
N PHE A 248 -6.03 -22.80 -9.60
CA PHE A 248 -5.84 -22.56 -11.03
C PHE A 248 -6.97 -23.19 -11.85
N THR A 249 -7.19 -22.64 -13.05
CA THR A 249 -8.03 -23.27 -14.08
C THR A 249 -7.11 -24.06 -15.02
N VAL A 250 -7.35 -25.36 -15.21
CA VAL A 250 -6.43 -26.22 -15.97
C VAL A 250 -7.06 -26.69 -17.27
N THR A 251 -6.38 -26.43 -18.38
CA THR A 251 -6.69 -26.97 -19.70
C THR A 251 -5.60 -27.98 -20.10
N LEU A 252 -6.00 -29.22 -20.39
CA LEU A 252 -5.06 -30.22 -20.88
C LEU A 252 -5.08 -30.26 -22.41
N THR A 253 -3.93 -30.06 -23.01
CA THR A 253 -3.73 -30.16 -24.46
C THR A 253 -2.81 -31.35 -24.76
N THR A 254 -3.24 -32.22 -25.66
CA THR A 254 -2.42 -33.38 -26.06
C THR A 254 -1.42 -33.00 -27.14
N VAL A 255 -0.15 -33.26 -26.89
CA VAL A 255 0.93 -33.04 -27.85
C VAL A 255 1.73 -34.34 -28.09
N PHE A 256 2.49 -34.37 -29.17
CA PHE A 256 3.36 -35.54 -29.45
C PHE A 256 4.54 -35.53 -28.46
N GLY A 257 4.61 -36.54 -27.59
CA GLY A 257 5.62 -36.63 -26.55
C GLY A 257 6.78 -37.53 -26.93
N ASN A 258 7.79 -36.99 -27.51
CA ASN A 258 9.02 -37.62 -28.02
C ASN A 258 9.66 -38.61 -27.01
N GLY A 259 9.05 -39.82 -26.83
CA GLY A 259 9.53 -40.84 -25.92
C GLY A 259 9.01 -40.77 -24.48
N ALA A 260 8.20 -39.80 -24.12
CA ALA A 260 7.57 -39.70 -22.80
C ALA A 260 6.43 -40.74 -22.65
N PRO A 261 6.17 -41.28 -21.47
CA PRO A 261 5.03 -42.15 -21.21
C PRO A 261 3.70 -41.45 -21.61
N LYS A 262 2.75 -42.25 -22.09
CA LYS A 262 1.44 -41.73 -22.45
C LYS A 262 0.77 -41.01 -21.25
N ASP A 263 0.05 -39.94 -21.56
CA ASP A 263 -0.70 -39.14 -20.59
C ASP A 263 0.16 -38.46 -19.49
N THR A 264 1.45 -38.30 -19.73
CA THR A 264 2.37 -37.54 -18.85
C THR A 264 2.45 -36.08 -19.25
N VAL A 265 2.45 -35.18 -18.27
CA VAL A 265 2.63 -33.73 -18.49
C VAL A 265 4.07 -33.45 -18.93
N LEU A 266 4.22 -32.86 -20.11
CA LEU A 266 5.53 -32.49 -20.67
C LEU A 266 5.92 -31.07 -20.28
N SER A 267 4.96 -30.17 -20.19
CA SER A 267 5.15 -28.77 -19.79
C SER A 267 3.86 -28.19 -19.22
N ALA A 268 3.98 -27.15 -18.45
CA ALA A 268 2.85 -26.34 -18.01
C ALA A 268 3.15 -24.86 -18.38
N VAL A 269 2.21 -24.20 -19.03
CA VAL A 269 2.35 -22.81 -19.50
C VAL A 269 1.21 -21.95 -18.97
N PRO A 270 1.49 -20.68 -18.63
CA PRO A 270 2.77 -19.99 -18.74
C PRO A 270 3.77 -20.41 -17.65
N SER A 271 5.03 -20.65 -18.02
CA SER A 271 6.08 -21.17 -17.11
C SER A 271 6.77 -20.09 -16.26
N ASP A 272 6.64 -18.85 -16.63
CA ASP A 272 7.41 -17.69 -16.17
C ASP A 272 6.56 -16.51 -15.65
N ALA A 273 5.25 -16.66 -15.60
CA ALA A 273 4.35 -15.63 -15.09
C ALA A 273 4.05 -15.81 -13.59
N ASN A 274 3.87 -14.70 -12.89
CA ASN A 274 3.23 -14.67 -11.58
C ASN A 274 1.75 -15.02 -11.77
N LEU A 275 1.39 -16.27 -11.55
CA LEU A 275 0.04 -16.78 -11.77
C LEU A 275 -0.83 -16.47 -10.56
N GLY A 276 -1.84 -15.65 -10.74
CA GLY A 276 -2.89 -15.42 -9.75
C GLY A 276 -3.89 -16.57 -9.68
N ARG A 277 -4.70 -16.59 -8.63
CA ARG A 277 -5.80 -17.53 -8.48
C ARG A 277 -6.79 -17.35 -9.64
N GLY A 278 -7.16 -18.45 -10.29
CA GLY A 278 -8.02 -18.41 -11.48
C GLY A 278 -7.27 -18.31 -12.82
N SER A 279 -5.95 -18.14 -12.80
CA SER A 279 -5.15 -18.18 -14.03
C SER A 279 -5.33 -19.51 -14.76
N VAL A 280 -5.35 -19.45 -16.10
CA VAL A 280 -5.46 -20.64 -16.96
C VAL A 280 -4.07 -21.22 -17.18
N ILE A 281 -3.90 -22.51 -16.88
CA ILE A 281 -2.68 -23.28 -17.12
C ILE A 281 -2.99 -24.31 -18.19
N THR A 282 -2.15 -24.36 -19.21
CA THR A 282 -2.27 -25.34 -20.32
C THR A 282 -1.11 -26.31 -20.30
#